data_5df8f5d26156b5a170246a1d0f03eacd
#
_entry.id   5df8f5d26156b5a170246a1d0f03eacd
#
_cell.length_a   1.000
_cell.length_b   1.000
_cell.length_c   1.000
_cell.angle_alpha   90.00
_cell.angle_beta   90.00
_cell.angle_gamma   90.00
#
_symmetry.space_group_name_H-M   'P 1'
#
loop_
_entity.id
_entity.type
_entity.pdbx_description
1 polymer ?
#
loop_
_entity_poly.entity_id
_entity_poly.type
_entity_poly.pdbx_seq_one_letter_code
_entity_poly.pdbx_strand_id
1 'polypeptide(L)'
;MAHYDLKTEQLKEMAPKLRAGDTVTLTGTVYTARDAAHKKIVAAMDAGDKLPFDLDGAAIYYAGPTPAKPGQVIGSVGPTTSGRMDPFAPRLLDAGLACMIGKGVRNQGVQDAMARNGAVYMVAIGGAGAAKAASIKNVEVIAYDELGCE
;
A
#
# COMPACT_ATOMS: atom_id res chain seq x y z
N MET A 1 -5.57 -23.24 -0.88
CA MET A 1 -5.23 -22.00 -0.15
C MET A 1 -3.97 -22.21 0.66
N ALA A 2 -3.01 -21.36 0.44
CA ALA A 2 -1.72 -21.43 1.12
C ALA A 2 -1.55 -20.22 2.04
N HIS A 3 -0.66 -20.35 3.02
CA HIS A 3 -0.23 -19.23 3.84
C HIS A 3 1.25 -18.97 3.60
N TYR A 4 1.59 -17.71 3.41
CA TYR A 4 2.97 -17.28 3.17
C TYR A 4 3.40 -16.26 4.23
N ASP A 5 4.61 -16.44 4.76
CA ASP A 5 5.28 -15.43 5.57
C ASP A 5 6.33 -14.79 4.67
N LEU A 6 6.08 -13.54 4.27
CA LEU A 6 6.93 -12.84 3.30
C LEU A 6 7.55 -11.60 3.92
N LYS A 7 8.74 -11.28 3.47
CA LYS A 7 9.36 -9.98 3.69
C LYS A 7 9.06 -9.09 2.48
N THR A 8 9.02 -7.76 2.72
CA THR A 8 8.72 -6.82 1.64
C THR A 8 9.71 -6.91 0.48
N GLU A 9 10.97 -7.26 0.75
CA GLU A 9 11.99 -7.45 -0.28
C GLU A 9 11.68 -8.62 -1.23
N GLN A 10 10.80 -9.54 -0.81
CA GLN A 10 10.42 -10.72 -1.61
C GLN A 10 9.20 -10.47 -2.48
N LEU A 11 8.51 -9.33 -2.33
CA LEU A 11 7.24 -9.08 -3.01
C LEU A 11 7.36 -9.11 -4.53
N LYS A 12 8.39 -8.50 -5.08
CA LYS A 12 8.58 -8.44 -6.53
C LYS A 12 8.67 -9.84 -7.15
N GLU A 13 9.35 -10.74 -6.47
CA GLU A 13 9.51 -12.12 -6.90
C GLU A 13 8.27 -12.96 -6.65
N MET A 14 7.66 -12.79 -5.47
CA MET A 14 6.58 -13.66 -5.00
C MET A 14 5.20 -13.25 -5.46
N ALA A 15 4.95 -11.96 -5.74
CA ALA A 15 3.62 -11.49 -6.10
C ALA A 15 2.99 -12.29 -7.27
N PRO A 16 3.71 -12.58 -8.37
CA PRO A 16 3.11 -13.35 -9.45
C PRO A 16 2.74 -14.79 -9.09
N LYS A 17 3.27 -15.30 -8.00
CA LYS A 17 3.05 -16.68 -7.55
C LYS A 17 1.86 -16.81 -6.60
N LEU A 18 1.37 -15.69 -6.05
CA LEU A 18 0.25 -15.69 -5.12
C LEU A 18 -1.06 -15.90 -5.87
N ARG A 19 -2.02 -16.57 -5.20
CA ARG A 19 -3.33 -16.88 -5.74
C ARG A 19 -4.43 -16.35 -4.85
N ALA A 20 -5.58 -16.08 -5.45
CA ALA A 20 -6.78 -15.68 -4.69
C ALA A 20 -7.10 -16.73 -3.63
N GLY A 21 -7.39 -16.27 -2.41
CA GLY A 21 -7.62 -17.15 -1.27
C GLY A 21 -6.40 -17.42 -0.41
N ASP A 22 -5.19 -17.15 -0.92
CA ASP A 22 -3.98 -17.26 -0.11
C ASP A 22 -3.99 -16.19 0.99
N THR A 23 -3.34 -16.50 2.12
CA THR A 23 -3.12 -15.55 3.20
C THR A 23 -1.64 -15.21 3.28
N VAL A 24 -1.33 -13.97 3.64
CA VAL A 24 0.05 -13.48 3.72
C VAL A 24 0.26 -12.71 5.01
N THR A 25 1.33 -13.05 5.72
CA THR A 25 1.89 -12.20 6.77
C THR A 25 3.09 -11.48 6.17
N LEU A 26 3.02 -10.16 6.13
CA LEU A 26 4.04 -9.34 5.48
C LEU A 26 4.85 -8.59 6.54
N THR A 27 6.17 -8.72 6.47
CA THR A 27 7.11 -8.06 7.39
C THR A 27 8.07 -7.19 6.61
N GLY A 28 8.31 -5.99 7.10
CA GLY A 28 9.24 -5.03 6.49
C GLY A 28 8.64 -3.65 6.38
N THR A 29 9.15 -2.86 5.42
CA THR A 29 8.70 -1.50 5.20
C THR A 29 7.48 -1.48 4.28
N VAL A 30 6.41 -0.87 4.75
CA VAL A 30 5.19 -0.64 3.99
C VAL A 30 4.92 0.86 4.01
N TYR A 31 4.64 1.43 2.85
CA TYR A 31 4.30 2.84 2.74
C TYR A 31 2.80 3.01 2.89
N THR A 32 2.37 4.09 3.52
CA THR A 32 0.94 4.44 3.56
C THR A 32 0.68 5.62 2.64
N ALA A 33 -0.40 5.55 1.87
CA ALA A 33 -0.82 6.64 1.01
C ALA A 33 -2.31 6.51 0.68
N ARG A 34 -3.02 7.63 0.73
CA ARG A 34 -4.41 7.72 0.33
C ARG A 34 -4.54 8.62 -0.91
N ASP A 35 -5.75 9.09 -1.20
CA ASP A 35 -6.09 9.79 -2.44
C ASP A 35 -5.19 11.01 -2.70
N ALA A 36 -5.01 11.89 -1.72
CA ALA A 36 -4.24 13.12 -1.93
C ALA A 36 -2.77 12.84 -2.17
N ALA A 37 -2.19 11.87 -1.46
CA ALA A 37 -0.81 11.47 -1.68
C ALA A 37 -0.63 10.82 -3.06
N HIS A 38 -1.57 9.97 -3.47
CA HIS A 38 -1.55 9.37 -4.82
C HIS A 38 -1.60 10.43 -5.90
N LYS A 39 -2.46 11.44 -5.74
CA LYS A 39 -2.57 12.54 -6.68
C LYS A 39 -1.24 13.28 -6.82
N LYS A 40 -0.54 13.54 -5.72
CA LYS A 40 0.78 14.18 -5.75
C LYS A 40 1.85 13.28 -6.37
N ILE A 41 1.81 11.99 -6.11
CA ILE A 41 2.76 11.03 -6.70
C ILE A 41 2.59 11.02 -8.23
N VAL A 42 1.37 10.94 -8.73
CA VAL A 42 1.10 10.94 -10.17
C VAL A 42 1.51 12.28 -10.81
N ALA A 43 1.25 13.39 -10.12
CA ALA A 43 1.68 14.70 -10.60
C ALA A 43 3.22 14.80 -10.70
N ALA A 44 3.93 14.25 -9.73
CA ALA A 44 5.39 14.19 -9.77
C ALA A 44 5.89 13.30 -10.91
N MET A 45 5.23 12.17 -11.17
CA MET A 45 5.56 11.30 -12.30
C MET A 45 5.38 12.02 -13.64
N ASP A 46 4.29 12.77 -13.80
CA ASP A 46 4.01 13.54 -15.01
C ASP A 46 5.03 14.65 -15.23
N ALA A 47 5.50 15.26 -14.16
CA ALA A 47 6.51 16.33 -14.21
C ALA A 47 7.95 15.80 -14.37
N GLY A 48 8.14 14.50 -14.25
CA GLY A 48 9.48 13.89 -14.27
C GLY A 48 10.28 14.13 -12.99
N ASP A 49 9.61 14.51 -11.91
CA ASP A 49 10.25 14.77 -10.62
C ASP A 49 10.63 13.46 -9.92
N LYS A 50 11.60 13.54 -9.01
CA LYS A 50 11.96 12.41 -8.17
C LYS A 50 10.82 12.08 -7.20
N LEU A 51 10.48 10.80 -7.11
CA LEU A 51 9.46 10.33 -6.18
C LEU A 51 10.01 10.23 -4.75
N PRO A 52 9.12 10.32 -3.73
CA PRO A 52 9.57 10.27 -2.34
C PRO A 52 10.15 8.92 -1.91
N PHE A 53 9.86 7.85 -2.66
CA PHE A 53 10.39 6.51 -2.42
C PHE A 53 10.44 5.75 -3.75
N ASP A 54 11.16 4.63 -3.75
CA ASP A 54 11.27 3.77 -4.92
C ASP A 54 10.01 2.90 -5.04
N LEU A 55 9.26 3.08 -6.12
CA LEU A 55 8.05 2.28 -6.37
C LEU A 55 8.36 0.84 -6.75
N ASP A 56 9.53 0.57 -7.35
CA ASP A 56 9.85 -0.76 -7.82
C ASP A 56 9.94 -1.76 -6.66
N GLY A 57 9.04 -2.73 -6.66
CA GLY A 57 8.95 -3.73 -5.60
C GLY A 57 8.28 -3.26 -4.31
N ALA A 58 7.75 -2.04 -4.27
CA ALA A 58 7.16 -1.48 -3.06
C ALA A 58 5.77 -2.05 -2.73
N ALA A 59 5.37 -1.90 -1.48
CA ALA A 59 4.02 -2.16 -1.00
C ALA A 59 3.42 -0.87 -0.46
N ILE A 60 2.21 -0.55 -0.87
CA ILE A 60 1.45 0.60 -0.37
C ILE A 60 0.20 0.10 0.36
N TYR A 61 0.04 0.54 1.59
CA TYR A 61 -1.15 0.31 2.38
C TYR A 61 -2.05 1.55 2.28
N TYR A 62 -3.27 1.35 1.83
CA TYR A 62 -4.25 2.43 1.71
C TYR A 62 -4.83 2.74 3.08
N ALA A 63 -4.11 3.52 3.84
CA ALA A 63 -4.49 3.87 5.20
C ALA A 63 -4.04 5.29 5.54
N GLY A 64 -4.82 5.95 6.40
CA GLY A 64 -4.44 7.20 7.02
C GLY A 64 -4.37 6.97 8.52
N PRO A 65 -3.17 6.77 9.08
CA PRO A 65 -3.05 6.52 10.52
C PRO A 65 -3.60 7.68 11.34
N THR A 66 -4.31 7.37 12.43
CA THR A 66 -4.70 8.40 13.39
C THR A 66 -3.47 8.84 14.19
N PRO A 67 -3.46 10.07 14.75
CA PRO A 67 -2.32 10.53 15.56
C PRO A 67 -2.00 9.56 16.71
N ALA A 68 -0.72 9.35 16.95
CA ALA A 68 -0.27 8.52 18.04
C ALA A 68 -0.61 9.14 19.40
N LYS A 69 -1.07 8.31 20.34
CA LYS A 69 -1.22 8.70 21.73
C LYS A 69 0.14 8.63 22.43
N PRO A 70 0.33 9.30 23.57
CA PRO A 70 1.58 9.17 24.32
C PRO A 70 1.97 7.72 24.56
N GLY A 71 3.22 7.38 24.25
CA GLY A 71 3.73 6.01 24.39
C GLY A 71 3.45 5.08 23.21
N GLN A 72 2.75 5.55 22.19
CA GLN A 72 2.48 4.77 20.98
C GLN A 72 3.35 5.24 19.82
N VAL A 73 3.73 4.29 18.96
CA VAL A 73 4.45 4.59 17.71
C VAL A 73 3.51 5.24 16.69
N ILE A 74 2.27 4.76 16.64
CA ILE A 74 1.25 5.18 15.66
C ILE A 74 -0.13 5.00 16.31
N GLY A 75 -1.11 5.74 15.82
CA GLY A 75 -2.50 5.52 16.18
C GLY A 75 -3.11 4.35 15.42
N SER A 76 -4.43 4.32 15.33
CA SER A 76 -5.14 3.27 14.59
C SER A 76 -4.82 3.34 13.09
N VAL A 77 -4.57 2.20 12.45
CA VAL A 77 -4.17 2.08 11.04
C VAL A 77 -5.09 1.08 10.34
N GLY A 78 -6.35 1.44 10.16
CA GLY A 78 -7.31 0.62 9.43
C GLY A 78 -7.27 0.89 7.92
N PRO A 79 -7.65 -0.09 7.09
CA PRO A 79 -7.66 0.10 5.65
C PRO A 79 -8.80 1.03 5.23
N THR A 80 -8.52 1.89 4.23
CA THR A 80 -9.56 2.66 3.55
C THR A 80 -10.01 1.96 2.27
N THR A 81 -11.10 2.45 1.68
CA THR A 81 -11.65 1.88 0.44
C THR A 81 -10.68 2.06 -0.72
N SER A 82 -10.27 0.95 -1.31
CA SER A 82 -9.26 0.93 -2.37
C SER A 82 -9.74 1.56 -3.69
N GLY A 83 -11.04 1.50 -3.98
CA GLY A 83 -11.60 2.06 -5.22
C GLY A 83 -11.31 3.54 -5.43
N ARG A 84 -11.08 4.29 -4.36
CA ARG A 84 -10.72 5.71 -4.44
C ARG A 84 -9.36 5.92 -5.08
N MET A 85 -8.48 4.94 -5.03
CA MET A 85 -7.16 4.99 -5.64
C MET A 85 -7.11 4.44 -7.06
N ASP A 86 -8.22 3.87 -7.56
CA ASP A 86 -8.26 3.27 -8.90
C ASP A 86 -7.84 4.21 -10.03
N PRO A 87 -8.16 5.52 -10.00
CA PRO A 87 -7.69 6.43 -11.04
C PRO A 87 -6.17 6.57 -11.13
N PHE A 88 -5.45 6.26 -10.04
CA PHE A 88 -4.00 6.45 -9.95
C PHE A 88 -3.22 5.14 -10.01
N ALA A 89 -3.81 4.06 -9.52
CA ALA A 89 -3.10 2.79 -9.31
C ALA A 89 -2.42 2.22 -10.56
N PRO A 90 -3.04 2.21 -11.77
CA PRO A 90 -2.36 1.68 -12.96
C PRO A 90 -1.02 2.35 -13.25
N ARG A 91 -0.92 3.67 -13.03
CA ARG A 91 0.33 4.40 -13.23
C ARG A 91 1.42 3.92 -12.28
N LEU A 92 1.08 3.70 -11.00
CA LEU A 92 2.03 3.20 -10.02
C LEU A 92 2.44 1.76 -10.31
N LEU A 93 1.49 0.93 -10.73
CA LEU A 93 1.76 -0.46 -11.09
C LEU A 93 2.71 -0.55 -12.29
N ASP A 94 2.51 0.27 -13.30
CA ASP A 94 3.39 0.31 -14.46
C ASP A 94 4.80 0.83 -14.11
N ALA A 95 4.93 1.56 -13.01
CA ALA A 95 6.20 2.03 -12.49
C ALA A 95 6.91 1.02 -11.57
N GLY A 96 6.29 -0.15 -11.34
CA GLY A 96 6.92 -1.24 -10.59
C GLY A 96 6.32 -1.54 -9.22
N LEU A 97 5.24 -0.86 -8.82
CA LEU A 97 4.58 -1.17 -7.54
C LEU A 97 4.18 -2.65 -7.51
N ALA A 98 4.59 -3.37 -6.48
CA ALA A 98 4.39 -4.82 -6.40
C ALA A 98 3.14 -5.22 -5.63
N CYS A 99 2.71 -4.41 -4.66
CA CYS A 99 1.64 -4.78 -3.75
C CYS A 99 0.82 -3.57 -3.33
N MET A 100 -0.50 -3.76 -3.34
CA MET A 100 -1.44 -2.78 -2.79
C MET A 100 -2.24 -3.49 -1.70
N ILE A 101 -2.47 -2.80 -0.59
CA ILE A 101 -3.20 -3.35 0.55
C ILE A 101 -4.33 -2.38 0.90
N GLY A 102 -5.56 -2.90 0.97
CA GLY A 102 -6.72 -2.07 1.26
C GLY A 102 -7.95 -2.91 1.51
N LYS A 103 -9.11 -2.40 1.16
CA LYS A 103 -10.37 -3.13 1.23
C LYS A 103 -11.28 -2.79 0.05
N GLY A 104 -12.16 -3.73 -0.28
CA GLY A 104 -13.13 -3.56 -1.36
C GLY A 104 -12.60 -4.00 -2.72
N VAL A 105 -13.42 -3.78 -3.74
CA VAL A 105 -13.13 -4.22 -5.10
C VAL A 105 -12.27 -3.20 -5.85
N ARG A 106 -11.62 -3.68 -6.91
CA ARG A 106 -10.85 -2.83 -7.82
C ARG A 106 -11.51 -2.84 -9.20
N ASN A 107 -11.40 -1.75 -9.95
CA ASN A 107 -11.95 -1.69 -11.31
C ASN A 107 -11.12 -2.52 -12.30
N GLN A 108 -11.65 -2.68 -13.51
CA GLN A 108 -11.00 -3.51 -14.55
C GLN A 108 -9.63 -2.96 -14.96
N GLY A 109 -9.46 -1.64 -15.02
CA GLY A 109 -8.18 -1.02 -15.35
C GLY A 109 -7.08 -1.40 -14.35
N VAL A 110 -7.39 -1.44 -13.05
CA VAL A 110 -6.44 -1.88 -12.02
C VAL A 110 -6.14 -3.37 -12.16
N GLN A 111 -7.16 -4.19 -12.39
CA GLN A 111 -6.99 -5.63 -12.57
C GLN A 111 -6.07 -5.93 -13.78
N ASP A 112 -6.28 -5.24 -14.88
CA ASP A 112 -5.45 -5.40 -16.08
C ASP A 112 -4.00 -4.97 -15.81
N ALA A 113 -3.79 -3.88 -15.10
CA ALA A 113 -2.46 -3.41 -14.75
C ALA A 113 -1.74 -4.38 -13.79
N MET A 114 -2.47 -4.99 -12.86
CA MET A 114 -1.92 -6.03 -11.99
C MET A 114 -1.45 -7.25 -12.79
N ALA A 115 -2.28 -7.69 -13.71
CA ALA A 115 -1.96 -8.86 -14.53
C ALA A 115 -0.72 -8.63 -15.40
N ARG A 116 -0.63 -7.48 -16.08
CA ARG A 116 0.52 -7.21 -16.95
C ARG A 116 1.83 -6.95 -16.20
N ASN A 117 1.74 -6.53 -14.94
CA ASN A 117 2.92 -6.21 -14.11
C ASN A 117 3.26 -7.27 -13.07
N GLY A 118 2.45 -8.31 -12.93
CA GLY A 118 2.67 -9.35 -11.94
C GLY A 118 2.54 -8.85 -10.50
N ALA A 119 1.69 -7.84 -10.28
CA ALA A 119 1.46 -7.27 -8.96
C ALA A 119 0.28 -7.94 -8.24
N VAL A 120 0.19 -7.74 -6.94
CA VAL A 120 -0.86 -8.33 -6.11
C VAL A 120 -1.62 -7.27 -5.32
N TYR A 121 -2.92 -7.52 -5.12
CA TYR A 121 -3.76 -6.75 -4.24
C TYR A 121 -4.16 -7.63 -3.06
N MET A 122 -3.85 -7.16 -1.86
CA MET A 122 -4.18 -7.85 -0.62
C MET A 122 -5.28 -7.08 0.11
N VAL A 123 -6.24 -7.81 0.65
CA VAL A 123 -7.32 -7.23 1.44
C VAL A 123 -6.97 -7.36 2.92
N ALA A 124 -6.97 -6.22 3.61
CA ALA A 124 -6.82 -6.19 5.06
C ALA A 124 -8.20 -6.20 5.72
N ILE A 125 -8.29 -6.81 6.90
CA ILE A 125 -9.54 -6.87 7.64
C ILE A 125 -9.90 -5.46 8.13
N GLY A 126 -11.07 -4.96 7.72
CA GLY A 126 -11.57 -3.67 8.19
C GLY A 126 -11.90 -3.72 9.69
N GLY A 127 -11.78 -2.58 10.38
CA GLY A 127 -12.05 -2.48 11.81
C GLY A 127 -10.93 -2.99 12.71
N ALA A 128 -9.84 -3.51 12.15
CA ALA A 128 -8.72 -4.03 12.91
C ALA A 128 -7.57 -3.02 13.06
N GLY A 129 -7.86 -1.72 12.93
CA GLY A 129 -6.83 -0.67 12.92
C GLY A 129 -5.95 -0.65 14.16
N ALA A 130 -6.52 -0.84 15.35
CA ALA A 130 -5.77 -0.86 16.59
C ALA A 130 -4.86 -2.10 16.67
N ALA A 131 -5.34 -3.26 16.24
CA ALA A 131 -4.54 -4.49 16.22
C ALA A 131 -3.38 -4.38 15.22
N LYS A 132 -3.62 -3.75 14.06
CA LYS A 132 -2.56 -3.51 13.08
C LYS A 132 -1.52 -2.52 13.62
N ALA A 133 -1.96 -1.48 14.34
CA ALA A 133 -1.05 -0.51 14.95
C ALA A 133 -0.10 -1.18 15.95
N ALA A 134 -0.57 -2.19 16.69
CA ALA A 134 0.26 -2.92 17.66
C ALA A 134 1.44 -3.66 17.02
N SER A 135 1.35 -4.01 15.75
CA SER A 135 2.42 -4.71 15.01
C SER A 135 3.47 -3.77 14.41
N ILE A 136 3.24 -2.46 14.49
CA ILE A 136 4.13 -1.45 13.89
C ILE A 136 5.19 -1.03 14.90
N LYS A 137 6.45 -1.10 14.49
CA LYS A 137 7.60 -0.81 15.36
C LYS A 137 8.15 0.60 15.16
N ASN A 138 8.16 1.09 13.93
CA ASN A 138 8.67 2.41 13.58
C ASN A 138 7.75 3.10 12.58
N VAL A 139 7.62 4.42 12.70
CA VAL A 139 6.89 5.26 11.77
C VAL A 139 7.74 6.47 11.42
N GLU A 140 7.83 6.78 10.13
CA GLU A 140 8.53 7.96 9.64
C GLU A 140 7.71 8.61 8.54
N VAL A 141 7.51 9.92 8.64
CA VAL A 141 6.91 10.70 7.55
C VAL A 141 7.99 11.02 6.54
N ILE A 142 7.88 10.48 5.33
CA ILE A 142 8.91 10.65 4.31
C ILE A 142 8.57 11.75 3.29
N ALA A 143 7.29 12.12 3.14
CA ALA A 143 6.86 13.14 2.20
C ALA A 143 5.44 13.60 2.50
N TYR A 144 5.08 14.76 1.97
CA TYR A 144 3.70 15.27 1.99
C TYR A 144 3.12 15.43 3.39
N ASP A 145 3.95 15.84 4.35
CA ASP A 145 3.54 16.03 5.74
C ASP A 145 2.35 17.01 5.86
N GLU A 146 2.26 17.97 4.94
CA GLU A 146 1.17 18.96 4.87
C GLU A 146 -0.19 18.31 4.60
N LEU A 147 -0.25 17.10 4.10
CA LEU A 147 -1.50 16.39 3.85
C LEU A 147 -2.07 15.71 5.10
N GLY A 148 -1.34 15.68 6.20
CA GLY A 148 -1.77 14.99 7.41
C GLY A 148 -1.78 13.47 7.21
N CYS A 149 -2.94 12.83 7.43
CA CYS A 149 -3.06 11.37 7.35
C CYS A 149 -3.16 10.80 5.94
N GLU A 150 -3.01 11.60 4.92
CA GLU A 150 -3.09 11.14 3.53
C GLU A 150 -1.81 10.42 3.11
#